data_5891686a1c4adf14f871a2e28eda32c2
#
_entry.id   5891686a1c4adf14f871a2e28eda32c2
#
_cell.length_a   1.000
_cell.length_b   1.000
_cell.length_c   1.000
_cell.angle_alpha   90.00
_cell.angle_beta   90.00
_cell.angle_gamma   90.00
#
_symmetry.space_group_name_H-M   'P 1'
#
loop_
_entity.id
_entity.type
_entity.pdbx_description
1 polymer ?
#
loop_
_entity_poly.entity_id
_entity_poly.type
_entity_poly.pdbx_seq_one_letter_code
_entity_poly.pdbx_strand_id
1 'polypeptide(L)'
;ATYESIMRELREGKFAPVYILMGEESYYIDKISSFIETNALAPEERDFNQSVVFGSDVQANQIVDMARRYPMMAERQVVIVKEAQNIKNWERLERYMEKPMATTVLVICHKNGSIDGRKKILAKASAVGVVFESKKKRDYELPAFIEHYLKMNGQATIDNKAAQMIADHIGADLSRLTGELDKLVLSLADNDRRVTPEIVEARIGVSKDFNAFE
;
A
#
# COMPACT_ATOMS: atom_id res chain seq x y z
N ALA A 1 11.66 -6.41 1.02
CA ALA A 1 10.69 -6.11 2.08
C ALA A 1 9.29 -6.59 1.67
N THR A 2 8.55 -7.10 2.61
CA THR A 2 7.13 -7.49 2.41
C THR A 2 6.21 -6.38 2.91
N TYR A 3 4.97 -6.38 2.43
CA TYR A 3 3.95 -5.43 2.91
C TYR A 3 3.78 -5.52 4.43
N GLU A 4 3.68 -6.72 4.97
CA GLU A 4 3.49 -6.96 6.39
C GLU A 4 4.68 -6.47 7.23
N SER A 5 5.91 -6.68 6.76
CA SER A 5 7.11 -6.19 7.46
C SER A 5 7.20 -4.67 7.45
N ILE A 6 6.87 -4.03 6.34
CA ILE A 6 6.83 -2.57 6.22
C ILE A 6 5.79 -1.98 7.17
N MET A 7 4.57 -2.51 7.14
CA MET A 7 3.48 -2.00 7.98
C MET A 7 3.75 -2.21 9.47
N ARG A 8 4.40 -3.30 9.85
CA ARG A 8 4.81 -3.53 11.24
C ARG A 8 5.77 -2.46 11.72
N GLU A 9 6.83 -2.19 10.96
CA GLU A 9 7.80 -1.15 11.31
C GLU A 9 7.17 0.25 11.39
N LEU A 10 6.30 0.57 10.44
CA LEU A 10 5.58 1.85 10.45
C LEU A 10 4.69 2.01 11.68
N ARG A 11 3.98 0.95 12.10
CA ARG A 11 3.16 0.97 13.33
C ARG A 11 4.00 1.13 14.60
N GLU A 12 5.24 0.66 14.57
CA GLU A 12 6.20 0.86 15.65
C GLU A 12 6.85 2.25 15.63
N GLY A 13 6.47 3.11 14.69
CA GLY A 13 7.02 4.47 14.55
C GLY A 13 8.40 4.50 13.89
N LYS A 14 8.81 3.43 13.23
CA LYS A 14 10.10 3.33 12.53
C LYS A 14 9.91 3.73 11.07
N PHE A 15 10.36 4.93 10.74
CA PHE A 15 10.29 5.47 9.38
C PHE A 15 11.67 5.48 8.72
N ALA A 16 11.78 4.83 7.57
CA ALA A 16 12.98 4.89 6.76
C ALA A 16 13.07 6.24 6.03
N PRO A 17 14.28 6.69 5.66
CA PRO A 17 14.42 7.96 4.92
C PRO A 17 13.89 7.91 3.49
N VAL A 18 13.80 6.72 2.90
CA VAL A 18 13.35 6.55 1.51
C VAL A 18 12.47 5.31 1.41
N TYR A 19 11.35 5.47 0.72
CA TYR A 19 10.47 4.38 0.28
C TYR A 19 10.28 4.49 -1.23
N ILE A 20 10.66 3.46 -1.99
CA ILE A 20 10.24 3.27 -3.37
C ILE A 20 9.17 2.17 -3.37
N LEU A 21 7.94 2.57 -3.63
CA LEU A 21 6.78 1.69 -3.72
C LEU A 21 6.38 1.62 -5.18
N MET A 22 6.50 0.44 -5.79
CA MET A 22 6.29 0.28 -7.24
C MET A 22 5.51 -0.98 -7.55
N GLY A 23 4.91 -1.04 -8.72
CA GLY A 23 4.27 -2.25 -9.23
C GLY A 23 2.89 -2.02 -9.83
N GLU A 24 2.32 -3.11 -10.32
CA GLU A 24 1.00 -3.10 -10.96
C GLU A 24 -0.16 -3.04 -9.96
N GLU A 25 0.04 -3.56 -8.74
CA GLU A 25 -1.01 -3.57 -7.70
C GLU A 25 -0.94 -2.29 -6.85
N SER A 26 -1.81 -1.36 -7.14
CA SER A 26 -1.85 -0.07 -6.45
C SER A 26 -2.34 -0.16 -5.00
N TYR A 27 -3.09 -1.19 -4.64
CA TYR A 27 -3.69 -1.34 -3.30
C TYR A 27 -2.64 -1.24 -2.18
N TYR A 28 -1.55 -2.01 -2.27
CA TYR A 28 -0.51 -2.00 -1.23
C TYR A 28 0.31 -0.71 -1.24
N ILE A 29 0.57 -0.15 -2.43
CA ILE A 29 1.25 1.14 -2.57
C ILE A 29 0.45 2.23 -1.84
N ASP A 30 -0.86 2.28 -2.08
CA ASP A 30 -1.75 3.25 -1.45
C ASP A 30 -1.87 3.04 0.05
N LYS A 31 -1.93 1.80 0.53
CA LYS A 31 -2.00 1.50 1.96
C LYS A 31 -0.75 1.97 2.71
N ILE A 32 0.42 1.71 2.16
CA ILE A 32 1.68 2.15 2.79
C ILE A 32 1.80 3.68 2.76
N SER A 33 1.59 4.29 1.60
CA SER A 33 1.72 5.74 1.46
C SER A 33 0.70 6.50 2.30
N SER A 34 -0.55 6.04 2.37
CA SER A 34 -1.60 6.64 3.19
C SER A 34 -1.30 6.51 4.68
N PHE A 35 -0.73 5.40 5.11
CA PHE A 35 -0.31 5.24 6.50
C PHE A 35 0.77 6.26 6.88
N ILE A 36 1.78 6.45 6.04
CA ILE A 36 2.83 7.45 6.25
C ILE A 36 2.24 8.85 6.25
N GLU A 37 1.38 9.17 5.28
CA GLU A 37 0.71 10.47 5.15
C GLU A 37 -0.09 10.83 6.42
N THR A 38 -0.70 9.85 7.06
CA THR A 38 -1.57 10.05 8.22
C THR A 38 -0.81 9.98 9.55
N ASN A 39 0.27 9.21 9.65
CA ASN A 39 0.88 8.85 10.94
C ASN A 39 2.33 9.31 11.13
N ALA A 40 3.04 9.72 10.09
CA ALA A 40 4.44 10.12 10.22
C ALA A 40 4.62 11.42 11.00
N LEU A 41 3.62 12.31 10.96
CA LEU A 41 3.61 13.59 11.63
C LEU A 41 2.31 13.74 12.43
N ALA A 42 2.39 14.50 13.53
CA ALA A 42 1.20 14.96 14.21
C ALA A 42 0.40 15.93 13.31
N PRO A 43 -0.93 16.03 13.46
CA PRO A 43 -1.74 16.89 12.59
C PRO A 43 -1.26 18.34 12.51
N GLU A 44 -0.83 18.91 13.62
CA GLU A 44 -0.34 20.30 13.73
C GLU A 44 1.01 20.50 13.04
N GLU A 45 1.78 19.43 12.79
CA GLU A 45 3.09 19.51 12.13
C GLU A 45 3.00 19.42 10.60
N ARG A 46 1.88 18.91 10.08
CA ARG A 46 1.74 18.59 8.64
C ARG A 46 1.79 19.81 7.74
N ASP A 47 1.20 20.92 8.14
CA ASP A 47 1.09 22.11 7.28
C ASP A 47 2.47 22.63 6.83
N PHE A 48 3.48 22.51 7.70
CA PHE A 48 4.83 22.99 7.43
C PHE A 48 5.83 21.88 7.05
N ASN A 49 5.49 20.61 7.30
CA ASN A 49 6.44 19.52 7.19
C ASN A 49 6.00 18.38 6.29
N GLN A 50 4.85 18.50 5.64
CA GLN A 50 4.36 17.46 4.72
C GLN A 50 4.01 18.05 3.36
N SER A 51 4.56 17.45 2.33
CA SER A 51 4.27 17.80 0.94
C SER A 51 3.81 16.56 0.19
N VAL A 52 2.67 16.67 -0.51
CA VAL A 52 2.16 15.64 -1.42
C VAL A 52 2.13 16.24 -2.81
N VAL A 53 2.89 15.65 -3.72
CA VAL A 53 3.03 16.13 -5.10
C VAL A 53 2.79 14.99 -6.10
N PHE A 54 2.49 15.34 -7.33
CA PHE A 54 2.27 14.39 -8.41
C PHE A 54 3.42 14.42 -9.41
N GLY A 55 3.84 13.25 -9.90
CA GLY A 55 4.97 13.13 -10.81
C GLY A 55 4.81 13.86 -12.13
N SER A 56 3.57 14.14 -12.56
CA SER A 56 3.29 14.96 -13.76
C SER A 56 3.49 16.47 -13.53
N ASP A 57 3.42 16.91 -12.27
CA ASP A 57 3.39 18.34 -11.92
C ASP A 57 4.76 18.86 -11.43
N VAL A 58 5.69 17.96 -11.16
CA VAL A 58 7.01 18.31 -10.60
C VAL A 58 8.14 17.64 -11.39
N GLN A 59 9.31 18.26 -11.34
CA GLN A 59 10.54 17.69 -11.84
C GLN A 59 11.35 17.05 -10.71
N ALA A 60 12.25 16.13 -11.05
CA ALA A 60 13.07 15.42 -10.08
C ALA A 60 13.90 16.37 -9.18
N ASN A 61 14.44 17.44 -9.73
CA ASN A 61 15.17 18.43 -8.94
C ASN A 61 14.30 19.18 -7.92
N GLN A 62 13.04 19.44 -8.24
CA GLN A 62 12.09 20.05 -7.29
C GLN A 62 11.79 19.10 -6.12
N ILE A 63 11.67 17.81 -6.39
CA ILE A 63 11.49 16.77 -5.34
C ILE A 63 12.71 16.74 -4.42
N VAL A 64 13.92 16.76 -5.00
CA VAL A 64 15.18 16.75 -4.24
C VAL A 64 15.29 18.03 -3.38
N ASP A 65 14.94 19.18 -3.93
CA ASP A 65 14.97 20.43 -3.17
C ASP A 65 14.01 20.39 -1.98
N MET A 66 12.79 19.86 -2.15
CA MET A 66 11.86 19.64 -1.04
C MET A 66 12.43 18.66 -0.01
N ALA A 67 13.01 17.55 -0.47
CA ALA A 67 13.52 16.50 0.41
C ALA A 67 14.74 16.94 1.23
N ARG A 68 15.49 17.94 0.77
CA ARG A 68 16.66 18.49 1.46
C ARG A 68 16.35 19.59 2.47
N ARG A 69 15.11 20.01 2.58
CA ARG A 69 14.72 20.98 3.60
C ARG A 69 14.81 20.36 4.99
N TYR A 70 15.06 21.20 5.99
CA TYR A 70 15.00 20.79 7.38
C TYR A 70 13.56 20.87 7.90
N PRO A 71 13.15 19.96 8.79
CA PRO A 71 11.83 20.06 9.42
C PRO A 71 11.71 21.34 10.26
N MET A 72 10.50 21.86 10.31
CA MET A 72 10.16 23.06 11.09
C MET A 72 9.37 22.66 12.34
N MET A 73 9.98 22.76 13.50
CA MET A 73 9.36 22.44 14.80
C MET A 73 8.79 21.01 14.83
N ALA A 74 9.48 20.08 14.18
CA ALA A 74 9.12 18.66 14.11
C ALA A 74 10.40 17.81 13.98
N GLU A 75 10.31 16.52 14.31
CA GLU A 75 11.44 15.60 14.19
C GLU A 75 11.78 15.26 12.74
N ARG A 76 10.77 15.28 11.88
CA ARG A 76 10.91 14.90 10.47
C ARG A 76 10.01 15.72 9.57
N GLN A 77 10.32 15.69 8.30
CA GLN A 77 9.43 16.11 7.23
C GLN A 77 9.10 14.93 6.31
N VAL A 78 7.99 15.04 5.61
CA VAL A 78 7.49 14.00 4.70
C VAL A 78 7.27 14.59 3.32
N VAL A 79 7.81 13.91 2.30
CA VAL A 79 7.57 14.24 0.89
C VAL A 79 7.02 13.00 0.21
N ILE A 80 5.77 13.05 -0.24
CA ILE A 80 5.11 11.96 -0.93
C ILE A 80 4.93 12.35 -2.39
N VAL A 81 5.49 11.55 -3.28
CA VAL A 81 5.37 11.72 -4.73
C VAL A 81 4.43 10.66 -5.27
N LYS A 82 3.22 11.07 -5.62
CA LYS A 82 2.22 10.22 -6.27
C LYS A 82 2.44 10.22 -7.78
N GLU A 83 2.00 9.14 -8.45
CA GLU A 83 2.13 8.98 -9.91
C GLU A 83 3.57 9.23 -10.40
N ALA A 84 4.53 8.64 -9.68
CA ALA A 84 5.96 8.83 -9.95
C ALA A 84 6.41 8.23 -11.29
N GLN A 85 5.61 7.34 -11.92
CA GLN A 85 5.87 6.85 -13.28
C GLN A 85 5.88 7.97 -14.32
N ASN A 86 5.30 9.13 -14.03
CA ASN A 86 5.28 10.30 -14.90
C ASN A 86 6.50 11.21 -14.73
N ILE A 87 7.39 10.94 -13.79
CA ILE A 87 8.62 11.70 -13.60
C ILE A 87 9.58 11.43 -14.77
N LYS A 88 10.09 12.51 -15.33
CA LYS A 88 11.15 12.47 -16.34
C LYS A 88 12.50 12.70 -15.65
N ASN A 89 13.56 12.06 -16.16
CA ASN A 89 14.94 12.28 -15.69
C ASN A 89 15.15 12.01 -14.19
N TRP A 90 15.23 10.74 -13.86
CA TRP A 90 15.43 10.24 -12.48
C TRP A 90 16.84 10.44 -11.90
N GLU A 91 17.80 10.95 -12.68
CA GLU A 91 19.22 11.02 -12.30
C GLU A 91 19.44 11.79 -10.99
N ARG A 92 18.72 12.88 -10.79
CA ARG A 92 18.81 13.68 -9.56
C ARG A 92 18.29 12.93 -8.33
N LEU A 93 17.20 12.18 -8.50
CA LEU A 93 16.67 11.31 -7.44
C LEU A 93 17.67 10.19 -7.11
N GLU A 94 18.30 9.60 -8.11
CA GLU A 94 19.32 8.59 -7.90
C GLU A 94 20.49 9.14 -7.07
N ARG A 95 20.96 10.34 -7.36
CA ARG A 95 22.01 11.01 -6.57
C ARG A 95 21.57 11.29 -5.14
N TYR A 96 20.33 11.68 -4.94
CA TYR A 96 19.77 11.90 -3.59
C TYR A 96 19.86 10.64 -2.74
N MET A 97 19.63 9.46 -3.34
CA MET A 97 19.70 8.18 -2.63
C MET A 97 21.10 7.85 -2.11
N GLU A 98 22.14 8.44 -2.65
CA GLU A 98 23.50 8.24 -2.16
C GLU A 98 23.73 8.81 -0.77
N LYS A 99 23.06 9.94 -0.47
CA LYS A 99 23.12 10.61 0.84
C LYS A 99 21.77 11.27 1.14
N PRO A 100 20.74 10.48 1.51
CA PRO A 100 19.45 11.05 1.84
C PRO A 100 19.50 11.82 3.16
N MET A 101 18.57 12.75 3.33
CA MET A 101 18.41 13.46 4.59
C MET A 101 17.81 12.52 5.65
N ALA A 102 18.47 12.38 6.78
CA ALA A 102 18.01 11.52 7.87
C ALA A 102 16.67 12.01 8.49
N THR A 103 16.37 13.29 8.36
CA THR A 103 15.14 13.91 8.87
C THR A 103 14.00 13.97 7.85
N THR A 104 14.20 13.44 6.66
CA THR A 104 13.18 13.40 5.60
C THR A 104 12.71 11.97 5.39
N VAL A 105 11.40 11.80 5.27
CA VAL A 105 10.77 10.58 4.76
C VAL A 105 10.30 10.88 3.33
N LEU A 106 11.03 10.38 2.34
CA LEU A 106 10.70 10.50 0.92
C LEU A 106 10.00 9.23 0.46
N VAL A 107 8.76 9.36 0.02
CA VAL A 107 7.94 8.25 -0.48
C VAL A 107 7.69 8.44 -1.97
N ILE A 108 8.13 7.49 -2.77
CA ILE A 108 7.97 7.50 -4.23
C ILE A 108 7.01 6.39 -4.61
N CYS A 109 5.83 6.77 -5.10
CA CYS A 109 4.77 5.86 -5.52
C CYS A 109 4.77 5.74 -7.05
N HIS A 110 5.33 4.63 -7.56
CA HIS A 110 5.40 4.32 -8.99
C HIS A 110 4.36 3.24 -9.32
N LYS A 111 3.29 3.63 -9.99
CA LYS A 111 2.17 2.73 -10.32
C LYS A 111 2.23 2.27 -11.78
N ASN A 112 1.37 1.29 -12.11
CA ASN A 112 1.20 0.73 -13.45
C ASN A 112 2.46 0.10 -14.03
N GLY A 113 3.28 -0.50 -13.19
CA GLY A 113 4.52 -1.17 -13.55
C GLY A 113 5.63 -0.88 -12.57
N SER A 114 6.76 -1.53 -12.77
CA SER A 114 7.93 -1.40 -11.90
C SER A 114 9.06 -0.68 -12.62
N ILE A 115 9.90 -0.03 -11.84
CA ILE A 115 11.18 0.51 -12.32
C ILE A 115 12.06 -0.68 -12.71
N ASP A 116 12.73 -0.58 -13.86
CA ASP A 116 13.64 -1.64 -14.33
C ASP A 116 14.65 -1.99 -13.22
N GLY A 117 14.66 -3.26 -12.82
CA GLY A 117 15.50 -3.76 -11.74
C GLY A 117 17.01 -3.60 -11.95
N ARG A 118 17.43 -3.31 -13.20
CA ARG A 118 18.83 -3.00 -13.54
C ARG A 118 19.21 -1.56 -13.22
N LYS A 119 18.24 -0.68 -12.98
CA LYS A 119 18.53 0.72 -12.65
C LYS A 119 19.19 0.85 -11.29
N LYS A 120 20.27 1.62 -11.25
CA LYS A 120 21.08 1.85 -10.05
C LYS A 120 20.31 2.46 -8.89
N ILE A 121 19.24 3.22 -9.19
CA ILE A 121 18.42 3.86 -8.16
C ILE A 121 17.80 2.85 -7.19
N LEU A 122 17.40 1.68 -7.67
CA LEU A 122 16.82 0.64 -6.80
C LEU A 122 17.83 0.09 -5.81
N ALA A 123 19.05 -0.18 -6.27
CA ALA A 123 20.14 -0.65 -5.39
C ALA A 123 20.50 0.42 -4.34
N LYS A 124 20.63 1.68 -4.76
CA LYS A 124 20.92 2.81 -3.86
C LYS A 124 19.82 3.04 -2.84
N ALA A 125 18.56 3.02 -3.27
CA ALA A 125 17.41 3.18 -2.37
C ALA A 125 17.33 2.01 -1.38
N SER A 126 17.58 0.78 -1.83
CA SER A 126 17.57 -0.40 -0.96
C SER A 126 18.63 -0.36 0.12
N ALA A 127 19.78 0.27 -0.17
CA ALA A 127 20.87 0.42 0.80
C ALA A 127 20.54 1.41 1.94
N VAL A 128 19.67 2.38 1.70
CA VAL A 128 19.35 3.46 2.66
C VAL A 128 17.90 3.45 3.14
N GLY A 129 17.05 2.67 2.51
CA GLY A 129 15.61 2.67 2.83
C GLY A 129 14.93 1.39 2.36
N VAL A 130 13.70 1.54 1.90
CA VAL A 130 12.82 0.44 1.54
C VAL A 130 12.49 0.50 0.05
N VAL A 131 12.67 -0.63 -0.63
CA VAL A 131 12.16 -0.86 -1.99
C VAL A 131 11.12 -1.98 -1.91
N PHE A 132 9.90 -1.70 -2.35
CA PHE A 132 8.79 -2.63 -2.33
C PHE A 132 8.16 -2.75 -3.72
N GLU A 133 8.05 -3.97 -4.22
CA GLU A 133 7.35 -4.25 -5.47
C GLU A 133 5.99 -4.89 -5.18
N SER A 134 4.93 -4.18 -5.55
CA SER A 134 3.55 -4.62 -5.40
C SER A 134 3.10 -5.37 -6.64
N LYS A 135 3.06 -6.70 -6.54
CA LYS A 135 2.65 -7.58 -7.63
C LYS A 135 1.17 -7.88 -7.57
N LYS A 136 0.54 -7.97 -8.74
CA LYS A 136 -0.84 -8.45 -8.84
C LYS A 136 -0.99 -9.86 -8.28
N LYS A 137 -2.04 -10.07 -7.49
CA LYS A 137 -2.41 -11.39 -7.03
C LYS A 137 -3.03 -12.19 -8.17
N ARG A 138 -2.67 -13.47 -8.22
CA ARG A 138 -3.31 -14.43 -9.11
C ARG A 138 -4.61 -14.94 -8.47
N ASP A 139 -5.54 -15.42 -9.29
CA ASP A 139 -6.86 -15.85 -8.80
C ASP A 139 -6.76 -16.90 -7.70
N TYR A 140 -5.84 -17.85 -7.79
CA TYR A 140 -5.65 -18.89 -6.79
C TYR A 140 -5.12 -18.38 -5.44
N GLU A 141 -4.58 -17.16 -5.39
CA GLU A 141 -4.09 -16.54 -4.15
C GLU A 141 -5.19 -15.81 -3.39
N LEU A 142 -6.34 -15.55 -4.02
CA LEU A 142 -7.40 -14.74 -3.44
C LEU A 142 -8.08 -15.38 -2.23
N PRO A 143 -8.39 -16.68 -2.19
CA PRO A 143 -9.00 -17.29 -1.00
C PRO A 143 -8.13 -17.13 0.26
N ALA A 144 -6.83 -17.34 0.16
CA ALA A 144 -5.90 -17.16 1.27
C ALA A 144 -5.80 -15.68 1.68
N PHE A 145 -5.81 -14.75 0.73
CA PHE A 145 -5.87 -13.32 1.00
C PHE A 145 -7.14 -12.94 1.78
N ILE A 146 -8.30 -13.45 1.37
CA ILE A 146 -9.59 -13.19 2.02
C ILE A 146 -9.56 -13.69 3.47
N GLU A 147 -9.10 -14.92 3.69
CA GLU A 147 -8.99 -15.51 5.02
C GLU A 147 -8.11 -14.66 5.93
N HIS A 148 -6.92 -14.30 5.45
CA HIS A 148 -5.99 -13.47 6.21
C HIS A 148 -6.56 -12.08 6.50
N TYR A 149 -7.17 -11.45 5.51
CA TYR A 149 -7.77 -10.11 5.66
C TYR A 149 -8.87 -10.09 6.73
N LEU A 150 -9.78 -11.07 6.69
CA LEU A 150 -10.87 -11.18 7.66
C LEU A 150 -10.34 -11.43 9.08
N LYS A 151 -9.32 -12.25 9.21
CA LYS A 151 -8.68 -12.52 10.50
C LYS A 151 -8.03 -11.26 11.09
N MET A 152 -7.29 -10.52 10.27
CA MET A 152 -6.52 -9.38 10.75
C MET A 152 -7.36 -8.11 10.93
N ASN A 153 -8.37 -7.90 10.11
CA ASN A 153 -9.15 -6.65 10.08
C ASN A 153 -10.58 -6.81 10.62
N GLY A 154 -11.10 -8.03 10.67
CA GLY A 154 -12.48 -8.28 11.08
C GLY A 154 -12.62 -9.18 12.30
N GLN A 155 -11.54 -9.75 12.79
CA GLN A 155 -11.57 -10.80 13.82
C GLN A 155 -12.59 -11.89 13.47
N ALA A 156 -12.62 -12.27 12.20
CA ALA A 156 -13.57 -13.20 11.62
C ALA A 156 -12.83 -14.37 10.95
N THR A 157 -13.52 -15.50 10.87
CA THR A 157 -13.08 -16.68 10.13
C THR A 157 -13.98 -16.89 8.92
N ILE A 158 -13.53 -17.68 7.96
CA ILE A 158 -14.28 -17.96 6.75
C ILE A 158 -14.09 -19.41 6.33
N ASP A 159 -15.16 -20.04 5.86
CA ASP A 159 -15.11 -21.37 5.28
C ASP A 159 -14.42 -21.32 3.91
N ASN A 160 -13.71 -22.36 3.53
CA ASN A 160 -13.00 -22.42 2.24
C ASN A 160 -13.94 -22.22 1.05
N LYS A 161 -15.13 -22.83 1.07
CA LYS A 161 -16.14 -22.63 0.02
C LYS A 161 -16.61 -21.18 -0.05
N ALA A 162 -16.85 -20.54 1.09
CA ALA A 162 -17.26 -19.14 1.15
C ALA A 162 -16.17 -18.22 0.60
N ALA A 163 -14.91 -18.44 0.94
CA ALA A 163 -13.78 -17.67 0.40
C ALA A 163 -13.67 -17.82 -1.12
N GLN A 164 -13.85 -19.02 -1.63
CA GLN A 164 -13.82 -19.25 -3.08
C GLN A 164 -15.00 -18.57 -3.79
N MET A 165 -16.19 -18.58 -3.21
CA MET A 165 -17.36 -17.88 -3.76
C MET A 165 -17.11 -16.38 -3.88
N ILE A 166 -16.53 -15.76 -2.87
CA ILE A 166 -16.19 -14.33 -2.88
C ILE A 166 -15.11 -14.05 -3.94
N ALA A 167 -14.05 -14.86 -3.98
CA ALA A 167 -12.96 -14.72 -4.93
C ALA A 167 -13.45 -14.81 -6.38
N ASP A 168 -14.30 -15.79 -6.68
CA ASP A 168 -14.84 -16.00 -8.03
C ASP A 168 -15.78 -14.86 -8.45
N HIS A 169 -16.53 -14.30 -7.52
CA HIS A 169 -17.49 -13.24 -7.81
C HIS A 169 -16.82 -11.86 -7.98
N ILE A 170 -15.90 -11.50 -7.08
CA ILE A 170 -15.31 -10.17 -7.07
C ILE A 170 -14.02 -10.10 -7.88
N GLY A 171 -13.21 -11.17 -7.86
CA GLY A 171 -11.93 -11.22 -8.57
C GLY A 171 -10.81 -10.47 -7.86
N ALA A 172 -9.77 -10.13 -8.63
CA ALA A 172 -8.48 -9.66 -8.13
C ALA A 172 -8.39 -8.13 -7.90
N ASP A 173 -9.49 -7.40 -8.00
CA ASP A 173 -9.54 -5.99 -7.62
C ASP A 173 -9.55 -5.89 -6.08
N LEU A 174 -8.37 -5.75 -5.47
CA LEU A 174 -8.21 -5.78 -4.02
C LEU A 174 -8.93 -4.63 -3.31
N SER A 175 -9.03 -3.46 -3.93
CA SER A 175 -9.75 -2.33 -3.34
C SER A 175 -11.25 -2.64 -3.24
N ARG A 176 -11.83 -3.19 -4.30
CA ARG A 176 -13.22 -3.64 -4.31
C ARG A 176 -13.44 -4.81 -3.35
N LEU A 177 -12.54 -5.80 -3.41
CA LEU A 177 -12.61 -6.99 -2.58
C LEU A 177 -12.58 -6.64 -1.09
N THR A 178 -11.63 -5.84 -0.66
CA THR A 178 -11.51 -5.43 0.75
C THR A 178 -12.69 -4.55 1.19
N GLY A 179 -13.20 -3.68 0.32
CA GLY A 179 -14.41 -2.90 0.59
C GLY A 179 -15.62 -3.77 0.84
N GLU A 180 -15.83 -4.82 0.04
CA GLU A 180 -16.91 -5.78 0.25
C GLU A 180 -16.72 -6.62 1.51
N LEU A 181 -15.48 -7.02 1.82
CA LEU A 181 -15.16 -7.74 3.06
C LEU A 181 -15.42 -6.86 4.30
N ASP A 182 -15.11 -5.58 4.26
CA ASP A 182 -15.38 -4.66 5.35
C ASP A 182 -16.89 -4.53 5.63
N LYS A 183 -17.70 -4.43 4.57
CA LYS A 183 -19.16 -4.43 4.70
C LYS A 183 -19.69 -5.74 5.29
N LEU A 184 -19.15 -6.86 4.85
CA LEU A 184 -19.50 -8.19 5.34
C LEU A 184 -19.23 -8.29 6.84
N VAL A 185 -18.06 -7.86 7.29
CA VAL A 185 -17.67 -7.85 8.70
C VAL A 185 -18.64 -7.03 9.56
N LEU A 186 -19.06 -5.85 9.08
CA LEU A 186 -20.03 -5.00 9.78
C LEU A 186 -21.38 -5.67 9.93
N SER A 187 -21.75 -6.60 9.06
CA SER A 187 -22.99 -7.34 9.11
C SER A 187 -23.00 -8.55 10.03
N LEU A 188 -21.81 -8.97 10.52
CA LEU A 188 -21.69 -10.13 11.40
C LEU A 188 -22.04 -9.79 12.84
N ALA A 189 -22.68 -10.75 13.54
CA ALA A 189 -22.93 -10.63 14.96
C ALA A 189 -21.62 -10.77 15.76
N ASP A 190 -21.54 -10.12 16.91
CA ASP A 190 -20.33 -10.15 17.76
C ASP A 190 -20.04 -11.56 18.29
N ASN A 191 -21.07 -12.38 18.51
CA ASN A 191 -20.97 -13.75 19.01
C ASN A 191 -20.87 -14.81 17.90
N ASP A 192 -20.98 -14.42 16.64
CA ASP A 192 -20.81 -15.33 15.49
C ASP A 192 -20.06 -14.64 14.36
N ARG A 193 -18.74 -14.84 14.39
CA ARG A 193 -17.78 -14.22 13.48
C ARG A 193 -17.31 -15.16 12.38
N ARG A 194 -18.09 -16.18 12.07
CA ARG A 194 -17.78 -17.14 11.00
C ARG A 194 -18.55 -16.81 9.74
N VAL A 195 -17.84 -16.63 8.63
CA VAL A 195 -18.42 -16.41 7.31
C VAL A 195 -18.64 -17.75 6.62
N THR A 196 -19.90 -18.11 6.45
CA THR A 196 -20.36 -19.33 5.78
C THR A 196 -20.78 -19.04 4.34
N PRO A 197 -20.93 -20.08 3.47
CA PRO A 197 -21.50 -19.90 2.14
C PRO A 197 -22.88 -19.27 2.15
N GLU A 198 -23.72 -19.59 3.13
CA GLU A 198 -25.08 -19.02 3.30
C GLU A 198 -25.02 -17.52 3.57
N ILE A 199 -24.07 -17.06 4.39
CA ILE A 199 -23.86 -15.64 4.68
C ILE A 199 -23.38 -14.91 3.42
N VAL A 200 -22.46 -15.50 2.64
CA VAL A 200 -21.98 -14.91 1.38
C VAL A 200 -23.15 -14.77 0.39
N GLU A 201 -23.98 -15.81 0.25
CA GLU A 201 -25.16 -15.78 -0.61
C GLU A 201 -26.14 -14.68 -0.19
N ALA A 202 -26.39 -14.54 1.10
CA ALA A 202 -27.33 -13.56 1.64
C ALA A 202 -26.81 -12.12 1.59
N ARG A 203 -25.52 -11.89 1.80
CA ARG A 203 -24.92 -10.55 1.95
C ARG A 203 -24.27 -10.01 0.68
N ILE A 204 -23.70 -10.90 -0.14
CA ILE A 204 -22.98 -10.52 -1.37
C ILE A 204 -23.81 -10.85 -2.61
N GLY A 205 -24.83 -11.72 -2.47
CA GLY A 205 -25.73 -12.08 -3.57
C GLY A 205 -25.16 -13.11 -4.54
N VAL A 206 -24.18 -13.89 -4.11
CA VAL A 206 -23.57 -14.97 -4.90
C VAL A 206 -24.20 -16.30 -4.51
N SER A 207 -24.69 -17.07 -5.50
CA SER A 207 -25.23 -18.39 -5.24
C SER A 207 -24.16 -19.38 -4.79
N LYS A 208 -24.43 -20.09 -3.70
CA LYS A 208 -23.56 -21.20 -3.23
C LYS A 208 -23.57 -22.39 -4.18
N ASP A 209 -24.57 -22.48 -5.05
CA ASP A 209 -24.71 -23.54 -6.05
C ASP A 209 -24.07 -23.17 -7.42
N PHE A 210 -23.43 -22.02 -7.49
CA PHE A 210 -22.71 -21.59 -8.68
C PHE A 210 -21.52 -22.52 -8.91
N ASN A 211 -21.62 -23.36 -9.92
CA ASN A 211 -20.55 -24.24 -10.36
C ASN A 211 -19.68 -23.47 -11.37
N ALA A 212 -18.38 -23.42 -11.12
CA ALA A 212 -17.37 -22.78 -11.98
C ALA A 212 -17.14 -23.58 -13.30
N PHE A 213 -18.20 -23.98 -13.99
CA PHE A 213 -18.14 -24.71 -15.27
C PHE A 213 -18.69 -23.90 -16.45
N GLU A 214 -18.62 -22.56 -16.39
CA GLU A 214 -18.82 -21.74 -17.58
C GLU A 214 -17.59 -20.90 -17.87
#